data_b0da2ca0971748bc807cf41011869b77
#
_entry.id   b0da2ca0971748bc807cf41011869b77
#
_cell.length_a   1.000
_cell.length_b   1.000
_cell.length_c   1.000
_cell.angle_alpha   90.00
_cell.angle_beta   90.00
_cell.angle_gamma   90.00
#
_symmetry.space_group_name_H-M   'P 1'
#
loop_
_entity.id
_entity.type
_entity.pdbx_description
1 polymer ?
#
loop_
_entity_poly.entity_id
_entity_poly.type
_entity_poly.pdbx_seq_one_letter_code
_entity_poly.pdbx_strand_id
1 'polypeptide(L)'
;AGGLLVKETPSRRNAGAHYTPRSLAEEVVLHALQPLCYSPGPHQTADETGWVLRSSDEILDLKVADIACGSGAFLVAAARYLAERVVEAWTREDPANEYRQDLYTRAIRQVVANCLYGADINDMAVEMCKLSLWLVSLDRDLPFSFVDDKVFVGNSLLGLTSLDQLRKLHIDPSRVPMDTKFDIFDVDIDAIIRRAVDLRARLATEIAEDDPARNSAAKHRQLHELHQVTADLRQIADGVIAAGL
;
A
#
# COMPACT_ATOMS: atom_id res chain seq x y z
N ALA A 1 -44.09 3.00 8.26
CA ALA A 1 -42.85 3.80 8.24
C ALA A 1 -41.75 2.96 8.84
N GLY A 2 -40.91 2.33 8.01
CA GLY A 2 -39.74 1.56 8.45
C GLY A 2 -38.54 2.50 8.57
N GLY A 3 -38.19 2.92 9.78
CA GLY A 3 -36.96 3.63 10.04
C GLY A 3 -35.81 2.66 10.26
N LEU A 4 -34.64 2.93 9.68
CA LEU A 4 -33.41 2.22 10.03
C LEU A 4 -32.92 2.71 11.41
N LEU A 5 -32.86 1.79 12.39
CA LEU A 5 -32.27 2.09 13.69
C LEU A 5 -30.79 1.70 13.67
N VAL A 6 -29.90 2.68 13.67
CA VAL A 6 -28.46 2.45 13.84
C VAL A 6 -28.20 2.32 15.34
N LYS A 7 -27.79 1.11 15.77
CA LYS A 7 -27.41 0.84 17.15
C LYS A 7 -25.89 0.71 17.24
N GLU A 8 -25.26 1.49 18.11
CA GLU A 8 -23.86 1.30 18.45
C GLU A 8 -23.66 -0.08 19.10
N THR A 9 -22.78 -0.88 18.53
CA THR A 9 -22.40 -2.18 19.10
C THR A 9 -21.15 -2.03 19.97
N PRO A 10 -21.06 -2.76 21.10
CA PRO A 10 -19.87 -2.75 21.96
C PRO A 10 -18.59 -3.20 21.23
N SER A 11 -18.71 -3.92 20.11
CA SER A 11 -17.62 -4.39 19.28
C SER A 11 -16.72 -3.26 18.75
N ARG A 12 -17.26 -2.05 18.56
CA ARG A 12 -16.47 -0.90 18.05
C ARG A 12 -15.39 -0.46 19.06
N ARG A 13 -15.70 -0.47 20.36
CA ARG A 13 -14.72 -0.16 21.42
C ARG A 13 -13.65 -1.23 21.56
N ASN A 14 -14.05 -2.49 21.40
CA ASN A 14 -13.16 -3.65 21.52
C ASN A 14 -12.26 -3.82 20.28
N ALA A 15 -12.68 -3.30 19.11
CA ALA A 15 -11.92 -3.36 17.86
C ALA A 15 -10.90 -2.22 17.72
N GLY A 16 -10.79 -1.31 18.70
CA GLY A 16 -9.83 -0.18 18.63
C GLY A 16 -10.11 0.80 17.50
N ALA A 17 -11.32 0.80 16.92
CA ALA A 17 -11.65 1.65 15.80
C ALA A 17 -11.82 3.11 16.24
N HIS A 18 -10.85 3.95 15.90
CA HIS A 18 -10.86 5.38 16.11
C HIS A 18 -11.19 6.10 14.81
N TYR A 19 -12.08 7.11 14.89
CA TYR A 19 -12.33 8.00 13.78
C TYR A 19 -11.25 9.10 13.78
N THR A 20 -10.49 9.19 12.70
CA THR A 20 -9.51 10.27 12.51
C THR A 20 -10.18 11.38 11.69
N PRO A 21 -10.30 12.61 12.23
CA PRO A 21 -10.82 13.74 11.48
C PRO A 21 -9.98 13.98 10.21
N ARG A 22 -10.65 14.33 9.12
CA ARG A 22 -9.99 14.57 7.84
C ARG A 22 -8.87 15.60 7.91
N SER A 23 -9.14 16.74 8.58
CA SER A 23 -8.15 17.83 8.73
C SER A 23 -6.88 17.38 9.45
N LEU A 24 -7.02 16.53 10.48
CA LEU A 24 -5.87 15.98 11.19
C LEU A 24 -5.06 15.02 10.29
N ALA A 25 -5.74 14.17 9.53
CA ALA A 25 -5.07 13.27 8.61
C ALA A 25 -4.30 14.03 7.52
N GLU A 26 -4.90 15.08 6.96
CA GLU A 26 -4.28 15.93 5.94
C GLU A 26 -3.05 16.67 6.50
N GLU A 27 -3.11 17.20 7.72
CA GLU A 27 -1.99 17.90 8.38
C GLU A 27 -0.82 16.94 8.66
N VAL A 28 -1.08 15.77 9.24
CA VAL A 28 -0.05 14.76 9.52
C VAL A 28 0.60 14.29 8.22
N VAL A 29 -0.19 14.02 7.19
CA VAL A 29 0.30 13.60 5.88
C VAL A 29 1.15 14.67 5.22
N LEU A 30 0.73 15.94 5.28
CA LEU A 30 1.50 17.06 4.77
C LEU A 30 2.91 17.07 5.38
N HIS A 31 3.00 17.07 6.71
CA HIS A 31 4.30 17.11 7.39
C HIS A 31 5.16 15.87 7.16
N ALA A 32 4.54 14.70 6.97
CA ALA A 32 5.26 13.46 6.71
C ALA A 32 5.78 13.35 5.28
N LEU A 33 5.00 13.78 4.28
CA LEU A 33 5.30 13.54 2.87
C LEU A 33 5.94 14.74 2.15
N GLN A 34 5.68 15.96 2.61
CA GLN A 34 6.27 17.16 2.01
C GLN A 34 7.81 17.09 1.92
N PRO A 35 8.53 16.69 3.00
CA PRO A 35 10.00 16.57 2.91
C PRO A 35 10.47 15.51 1.93
N LEU A 36 9.64 14.54 1.58
CA LEU A 36 9.97 13.47 0.64
C LEU A 36 9.70 13.87 -0.82
N CYS A 37 8.80 14.84 -1.04
CA CYS A 37 8.45 15.31 -2.37
C CYS A 37 9.37 16.41 -2.91
N TYR A 38 10.17 17.07 -2.08
CA TYR A 38 11.04 18.18 -2.47
C TYR A 38 12.50 17.93 -2.12
N SER A 39 13.43 18.33 -3.03
CA SER A 39 14.88 18.27 -2.81
C SER A 39 15.61 19.33 -3.67
N PRO A 40 16.10 20.46 -3.10
CA PRO A 40 15.95 20.86 -1.71
C PRO A 40 14.50 21.07 -1.30
N GLY A 41 14.21 20.91 -0.03
CA GLY A 41 12.88 20.99 0.54
C GLY A 41 12.93 21.40 2.03
N PRO A 42 11.89 21.13 2.83
CA PRO A 42 11.76 21.56 4.22
C PRO A 42 12.93 21.19 5.14
N HIS A 43 13.62 20.08 4.83
CA HIS A 43 14.78 19.66 5.62
C HIS A 43 16.05 20.45 5.33
N GLN A 44 16.16 21.09 4.16
CA GLN A 44 17.34 21.83 3.72
C GLN A 44 17.19 23.33 3.88
N THR A 45 15.97 23.86 3.71
CA THR A 45 15.70 25.29 3.82
C THR A 45 14.26 25.58 4.30
N ALA A 46 14.12 26.59 5.15
CA ALA A 46 12.81 27.10 5.55
C ALA A 46 12.18 28.01 4.49
N ASP A 47 12.97 28.46 3.49
CA ASP A 47 12.47 29.28 2.40
C ASP A 47 11.82 28.39 1.33
N GLU A 48 10.50 28.41 1.29
CA GLU A 48 9.68 27.63 0.36
C GLU A 48 9.95 28.00 -1.12
N THR A 49 10.41 29.23 -1.39
CA THR A 49 10.72 29.65 -2.76
C THR A 49 11.93 28.93 -3.34
N GLY A 50 12.77 28.39 -2.47
CA GLY A 50 13.93 27.57 -2.85
C GLY A 50 13.64 26.08 -2.98
N TRP A 51 12.42 25.63 -2.72
CA TRP A 51 12.10 24.20 -2.83
C TRP A 51 11.99 23.75 -4.28
N VAL A 52 12.53 22.56 -4.53
CA VAL A 52 12.48 21.94 -5.86
C VAL A 52 11.70 20.64 -5.77
N LEU A 53 10.56 20.58 -6.44
CA LEU A 53 9.75 19.37 -6.52
C LEU A 53 10.53 18.27 -7.24
N ARG A 54 10.51 17.07 -6.73
CA ARG A 54 11.09 15.88 -7.38
C ARG A 54 10.38 15.56 -8.70
N SER A 55 10.97 14.69 -9.51
CA SER A 55 10.32 14.17 -10.70
C SER A 55 9.10 13.33 -10.38
N SER A 56 8.20 13.18 -11.35
CA SER A 56 7.01 12.35 -11.20
C SER A 56 7.36 10.90 -10.88
N ASP A 57 8.41 10.36 -11.50
CA ASP A 57 8.89 9.00 -11.26
C ASP A 57 9.40 8.82 -9.82
N GLU A 58 10.16 9.79 -9.30
CA GLU A 58 10.64 9.74 -7.90
C GLU A 58 9.49 9.80 -6.90
N ILE A 59 8.43 10.60 -7.18
CA ILE A 59 7.26 10.69 -6.33
C ILE A 59 6.45 9.38 -6.38
N LEU A 60 6.27 8.80 -7.56
CA LEU A 60 5.56 7.53 -7.75
C LEU A 60 6.33 6.31 -7.21
N ASP A 61 7.64 6.45 -6.98
CA ASP A 61 8.43 5.40 -6.33
C ASP A 61 8.38 5.44 -4.79
N LEU A 62 7.79 6.48 -4.20
CA LEU A 62 7.58 6.54 -2.75
C LEU A 62 6.67 5.40 -2.29
N LYS A 63 7.00 4.81 -1.12
CA LYS A 63 6.19 3.77 -0.48
C LYS A 63 5.70 4.28 0.88
N VAL A 64 4.40 4.48 0.97
CA VAL A 64 3.69 4.97 2.16
C VAL A 64 2.91 3.81 2.75
N ALA A 65 3.23 3.45 3.98
CA ALA A 65 2.56 2.36 4.68
C ALA A 65 1.89 2.87 5.96
N ASP A 66 0.60 2.56 6.11
CA ASP A 66 -0.15 2.76 7.36
C ASP A 66 -0.41 1.38 7.97
N ILE A 67 0.29 1.08 9.07
CA ILE A 67 0.27 -0.23 9.72
C ILE A 67 -0.90 -0.41 10.72
N ALA A 68 -1.78 0.57 10.81
CA ALA A 68 -3.02 0.55 11.60
C ALA A 68 -4.09 1.39 10.87
N CYS A 69 -4.29 1.07 9.57
CA CYS A 69 -4.93 1.97 8.61
C CYS A 69 -6.42 2.25 8.88
N GLY A 70 -7.07 1.45 9.72
CA GLY A 70 -8.50 1.59 9.97
C GLY A 70 -9.29 1.62 8.66
N SER A 71 -10.15 2.61 8.48
CA SER A 71 -10.89 2.86 7.24
C SER A 71 -10.12 3.67 6.18
N GLY A 72 -8.81 3.90 6.37
CA GLY A 72 -7.92 4.49 5.39
C GLY A 72 -7.83 6.02 5.41
N ALA A 73 -8.12 6.69 6.52
CA ALA A 73 -8.12 8.16 6.59
C ALA A 73 -6.77 8.77 6.17
N PHE A 74 -5.66 8.26 6.68
CA PHE A 74 -4.31 8.71 6.32
C PHE A 74 -3.93 8.32 4.90
N LEU A 75 -4.28 7.10 4.46
CA LEU A 75 -3.99 6.65 3.09
C LEU A 75 -4.76 7.46 2.04
N VAL A 76 -6.01 7.82 2.31
CA VAL A 76 -6.80 8.71 1.44
C VAL A 76 -6.21 10.13 1.38
N ALA A 77 -5.76 10.64 2.52
CA ALA A 77 -5.07 11.94 2.57
C ALA A 77 -3.75 11.89 1.79
N ALA A 78 -2.96 10.83 1.97
CA ALA A 78 -1.72 10.60 1.22
C ALA A 78 -1.97 10.46 -0.28
N ALA A 79 -3.03 9.73 -0.70
CA ALA A 79 -3.43 9.61 -2.09
C ALA A 79 -3.64 10.98 -2.75
N ARG A 80 -4.40 11.84 -2.09
CA ARG A 80 -4.70 13.18 -2.59
C ARG A 80 -3.46 14.06 -2.64
N TYR A 81 -2.69 14.10 -1.56
CA TYR A 81 -1.48 14.91 -1.47
C TYR A 81 -0.46 14.53 -2.55
N LEU A 82 -0.13 13.24 -2.68
CA LEU A 82 0.82 12.77 -3.68
C LEU A 82 0.30 12.97 -5.11
N ALA A 83 -1.01 12.78 -5.35
CA ALA A 83 -1.59 13.00 -6.67
C ALA A 83 -1.46 14.46 -7.12
N GLU A 84 -1.63 15.43 -6.23
CA GLU A 84 -1.40 16.85 -6.53
C GLU A 84 0.08 17.10 -6.89
N ARG A 85 1.02 16.49 -6.16
CA ARG A 85 2.47 16.61 -6.46
C ARG A 85 2.83 15.95 -7.78
N VAL A 86 2.24 14.79 -8.10
CA VAL A 86 2.45 14.12 -9.40
C VAL A 86 1.91 14.97 -10.55
N VAL A 87 0.72 15.58 -10.40
CA VAL A 87 0.15 16.50 -11.41
C VAL A 87 1.09 17.68 -11.63
N GLU A 88 1.58 18.30 -10.57
CA GLU A 88 2.54 19.42 -10.63
C GLU A 88 3.84 19.01 -11.36
N ALA A 89 4.38 17.82 -11.02
CA ALA A 89 5.56 17.28 -11.67
C ALA A 89 5.33 17.02 -13.16
N TRP A 90 4.23 16.33 -13.52
CA TRP A 90 3.91 16.07 -14.92
C TRP A 90 3.69 17.33 -15.75
N THR A 91 3.07 18.36 -15.18
CA THR A 91 2.87 19.64 -15.87
C THR A 91 4.20 20.36 -16.08
N ARG A 92 5.12 20.27 -15.13
CA ARG A 92 6.47 20.83 -15.26
C ARG A 92 7.32 20.06 -16.28
N GLU A 93 7.20 18.73 -16.32
CA GLU A 93 7.94 17.86 -17.24
C GLU A 93 7.44 17.99 -18.69
N ASP A 94 6.12 18.12 -18.87
CA ASP A 94 5.49 18.35 -20.17
C ASP A 94 4.34 19.37 -20.04
N PRO A 95 4.54 20.61 -20.50
CA PRO A 95 3.51 21.66 -20.45
C PRO A 95 2.22 21.34 -21.20
N ALA A 96 2.22 20.38 -22.15
CA ALA A 96 1.00 19.94 -22.82
C ALA A 96 0.00 19.26 -21.86
N ASN A 97 0.47 18.78 -20.73
CA ASN A 97 -0.36 18.20 -19.68
C ASN A 97 -1.30 19.21 -19.01
N GLU A 98 -0.99 20.51 -19.05
CA GLU A 98 -1.84 21.57 -18.48
C GLU A 98 -3.26 21.57 -19.07
N TYR A 99 -3.42 21.10 -20.29
CA TYR A 99 -4.72 21.08 -20.99
C TYR A 99 -5.48 19.75 -20.82
N ARG A 100 -4.95 18.79 -20.11
CA ARG A 100 -5.58 17.48 -19.91
C ARG A 100 -6.55 17.49 -18.73
N GLN A 101 -7.83 17.23 -19.00
CA GLN A 101 -8.87 17.18 -17.96
C GLN A 101 -8.80 15.93 -17.08
N ASP A 102 -8.14 14.86 -17.54
CA ASP A 102 -8.02 13.57 -16.84
C ASP A 102 -6.77 13.46 -15.95
N LEU A 103 -5.91 14.49 -15.94
CA LEU A 103 -4.58 14.41 -15.34
C LEU A 103 -4.61 14.04 -13.86
N TYR A 104 -5.49 14.68 -13.07
CA TYR A 104 -5.62 14.37 -11.65
C TYR A 104 -6.15 12.95 -11.40
N THR A 105 -7.14 12.51 -12.17
CA THR A 105 -7.68 11.16 -12.06
C THR A 105 -6.62 10.11 -12.37
N ARG A 106 -5.80 10.35 -13.40
CA ARG A 106 -4.66 9.51 -13.75
C ARG A 106 -3.61 9.50 -12.63
N ALA A 107 -3.27 10.67 -12.08
CA ALA A 107 -2.28 10.79 -11.01
C ALA A 107 -2.71 10.02 -9.75
N ILE A 108 -3.94 10.21 -9.29
CA ILE A 108 -4.42 9.56 -8.08
C ILE A 108 -4.48 8.02 -8.21
N ARG A 109 -4.80 7.51 -9.41
CA ARG A 109 -4.74 6.08 -9.73
C ARG A 109 -3.31 5.54 -9.63
N GLN A 110 -2.36 6.23 -10.25
CA GLN A 110 -0.95 5.85 -10.21
C GLN A 110 -0.41 5.84 -8.77
N VAL A 111 -0.77 6.85 -7.98
CA VAL A 111 -0.39 6.93 -6.56
C VAL A 111 -0.98 5.76 -5.77
N VAL A 112 -2.28 5.48 -5.90
CA VAL A 112 -2.92 4.35 -5.20
C VAL A 112 -2.28 3.02 -5.62
N ALA A 113 -1.99 2.84 -6.91
CA ALA A 113 -1.41 1.61 -7.44
C ALA A 113 0.05 1.39 -7.03
N ASN A 114 0.85 2.45 -6.89
CA ASN A 114 2.30 2.33 -6.72
C ASN A 114 2.80 2.69 -5.32
N CYS A 115 2.12 3.64 -4.64
CA CYS A 115 2.69 4.27 -3.45
C CYS A 115 2.09 3.75 -2.14
N LEU A 116 0.81 3.33 -2.10
CA LEU A 116 0.08 3.16 -0.86
C LEU A 116 -0.03 1.70 -0.42
N TYR A 117 0.18 1.48 0.88
CA TYR A 117 0.04 0.17 1.53
C TYR A 117 -0.61 0.34 2.89
N GLY A 118 -1.47 -0.61 3.28
CA GLY A 118 -2.14 -0.60 4.57
C GLY A 118 -2.18 -1.97 5.24
N ALA A 119 -2.24 -1.96 6.56
CA ALA A 119 -2.57 -3.15 7.34
C ALA A 119 -3.45 -2.76 8.52
N ASP A 120 -4.41 -3.62 8.85
CA ASP A 120 -5.20 -3.49 10.08
C ASP A 120 -5.59 -4.87 10.59
N ILE A 121 -5.76 -5.00 11.90
CA ILE A 121 -6.20 -6.26 12.52
C ILE A 121 -7.70 -6.51 12.29
N ASN A 122 -8.45 -5.45 12.01
CA ASN A 122 -9.89 -5.49 11.80
C ASN A 122 -10.20 -5.67 10.30
N ASP A 123 -10.74 -6.82 9.94
CA ASP A 123 -11.11 -7.18 8.57
C ASP A 123 -12.11 -6.19 7.94
N MET A 124 -13.12 -5.77 8.70
CA MET A 124 -14.11 -4.79 8.23
C MET A 124 -13.45 -3.42 7.96
N ALA A 125 -12.49 -3.01 8.79
CA ALA A 125 -11.75 -1.78 8.58
C ALA A 125 -10.91 -1.83 7.29
N VAL A 126 -10.26 -2.97 7.03
CA VAL A 126 -9.52 -3.23 5.79
C VAL A 126 -10.43 -3.10 4.56
N GLU A 127 -11.61 -3.72 4.58
CA GLU A 127 -12.56 -3.61 3.46
C GLU A 127 -13.07 -2.18 3.27
N MET A 128 -13.31 -1.45 4.37
CA MET A 128 -13.65 -0.03 4.31
C MET A 128 -12.49 0.83 3.77
N CYS A 129 -11.25 0.50 4.12
CA CYS A 129 -10.06 1.17 3.58
C CYS A 129 -9.93 0.96 2.08
N LYS A 130 -10.06 -0.27 1.60
CA LYS A 130 -10.07 -0.61 0.17
C LYS A 130 -11.15 0.17 -0.58
N LEU A 131 -12.37 0.18 -0.03
CA LEU A 131 -13.49 0.95 -0.61
C LEU A 131 -13.17 2.45 -0.65
N SER A 132 -12.57 3.01 0.39
CA SER A 132 -12.19 4.43 0.45
C SER A 132 -11.14 4.78 -0.60
N LEU A 133 -10.13 3.93 -0.78
CA LEU A 133 -9.09 4.10 -1.81
C LEU A 133 -9.66 3.96 -3.22
N TRP A 134 -10.56 3.01 -3.44
CA TRP A 134 -11.25 2.85 -4.73
C TRP A 134 -12.10 4.07 -5.05
N LEU A 135 -12.90 4.56 -4.09
CA LEU A 135 -13.73 5.74 -4.28
C LEU A 135 -12.92 7.01 -4.56
N VAL A 136 -11.78 7.20 -3.91
CA VAL A 136 -10.93 8.37 -4.12
C VAL A 136 -10.24 8.35 -5.48
N SER A 137 -10.00 7.17 -6.05
CA SER A 137 -9.39 7.03 -7.39
C SER A 137 -10.29 7.55 -8.52
N LEU A 138 -11.58 7.82 -8.23
CA LEU A 138 -12.57 8.39 -9.16
C LEU A 138 -12.75 7.57 -10.45
N ASP A 139 -12.39 6.29 -10.43
CA ASP A 139 -12.51 5.46 -11.61
C ASP A 139 -13.71 4.52 -11.53
N ARG A 140 -14.66 4.72 -12.45
CA ARG A 140 -15.83 3.86 -12.59
C ARG A 140 -15.52 2.55 -13.33
N ASP A 141 -14.44 2.55 -14.09
CA ASP A 141 -14.10 1.48 -15.01
C ASP A 141 -13.02 0.53 -14.42
N LEU A 142 -12.35 0.94 -13.33
CA LEU A 142 -11.41 0.06 -12.62
C LEU A 142 -12.14 -0.86 -11.63
N PRO A 143 -11.81 -2.15 -11.67
CA PRO A 143 -12.35 -3.11 -10.72
C PRO A 143 -11.86 -2.79 -9.30
N PHE A 144 -12.69 -3.06 -8.31
CA PHE A 144 -12.35 -2.92 -6.89
C PHE A 144 -11.08 -3.68 -6.50
N SER A 145 -10.80 -4.78 -7.18
CA SER A 145 -9.64 -5.66 -6.93
C SER A 145 -8.27 -5.02 -7.14
N PHE A 146 -8.16 -3.83 -7.73
CA PHE A 146 -6.85 -3.20 -7.93
C PHE A 146 -6.18 -2.74 -6.62
N VAL A 147 -6.95 -2.66 -5.52
CA VAL A 147 -6.45 -2.32 -4.17
C VAL A 147 -6.23 -3.55 -3.28
N ASP A 148 -6.57 -4.77 -3.76
CA ASP A 148 -6.49 -5.99 -2.95
C ASP A 148 -5.07 -6.40 -2.58
N ASP A 149 -4.08 -6.02 -3.38
CA ASP A 149 -2.66 -6.26 -3.12
C ASP A 149 -1.99 -5.13 -2.29
N LYS A 150 -2.77 -4.16 -1.82
CA LYS A 150 -2.28 -2.97 -1.12
C LYS A 150 -2.67 -2.92 0.35
N VAL A 151 -3.83 -3.48 0.71
CA VAL A 151 -4.34 -3.41 2.09
C VAL A 151 -4.62 -4.82 2.60
N PHE A 152 -4.04 -5.15 3.75
CA PHE A 152 -4.02 -6.51 4.29
C PHE A 152 -4.64 -6.58 5.68
N VAL A 153 -5.33 -7.68 5.95
CA VAL A 153 -5.75 -8.02 7.31
C VAL A 153 -4.58 -8.68 8.04
N GLY A 154 -4.20 -8.14 9.18
CA GLY A 154 -3.14 -8.73 10.00
C GLY A 154 -2.76 -7.88 11.20
N ASN A 155 -2.11 -8.51 12.16
CA ASN A 155 -1.53 -7.81 13.30
C ASN A 155 -0.13 -7.32 12.92
N SER A 156 0.01 -6.02 12.69
CA SER A 156 1.28 -5.39 12.29
C SER A 156 2.39 -5.42 13.34
N LEU A 157 2.05 -5.78 14.59
CA LEU A 157 3.03 -5.99 15.66
C LEU A 157 3.59 -7.42 15.67
N LEU A 158 2.92 -8.35 14.95
CA LEU A 158 3.33 -9.73 14.82
C LEU A 158 3.76 -9.98 13.39
N GLY A 159 5.06 -9.98 13.13
CA GLY A 159 5.56 -10.18 11.78
C GLY A 159 7.06 -10.40 11.75
N LEU A 160 7.54 -10.87 10.61
CA LEU A 160 8.96 -10.96 10.32
C LEU A 160 9.47 -9.60 9.84
N THR A 161 10.59 -9.16 10.37
CA THR A 161 11.21 -7.86 10.04
C THR A 161 12.41 -8.01 9.10
N SER A 162 12.87 -9.23 8.86
CA SER A 162 13.95 -9.52 7.92
C SER A 162 13.75 -10.86 7.21
N LEU A 163 14.31 -10.96 6.00
CA LEU A 163 14.31 -12.22 5.24
C LEU A 163 15.16 -13.31 5.90
N ASP A 164 16.13 -12.93 6.74
CA ASP A 164 16.97 -13.90 7.43
C ASP A 164 16.21 -14.67 8.51
N GLN A 165 15.18 -14.06 9.11
CA GLN A 165 14.26 -14.78 10.00
C GLN A 165 13.54 -15.92 9.27
N LEU A 166 13.13 -15.67 8.03
CA LEU A 166 12.49 -16.66 7.19
C LEU A 166 13.49 -17.73 6.73
N ARG A 167 14.67 -17.32 6.25
CA ARG A 167 15.73 -18.24 5.77
C ARG A 167 16.27 -19.15 6.88
N LYS A 168 16.39 -18.61 8.08
CA LYS A 168 16.93 -19.33 9.25
C LYS A 168 15.85 -19.95 10.14
N LEU A 169 14.57 -19.84 9.73
CA LEU A 169 13.41 -20.35 10.47
C LEU A 169 13.43 -19.98 11.96
N HIS A 170 13.88 -18.76 12.29
CA HIS A 170 14.04 -18.32 13.66
C HIS A 170 13.77 -16.83 13.82
N ILE A 171 13.02 -16.45 14.88
CA ILE A 171 12.67 -15.05 15.15
C ILE A 171 13.92 -14.18 15.40
N ASP A 172 14.97 -14.76 15.96
CA ASP A 172 16.28 -14.12 16.15
C ASP A 172 17.33 -14.88 15.30
N PRO A 173 17.60 -14.46 14.06
CA PRO A 173 18.53 -15.15 13.16
C PRO A 173 19.97 -15.18 13.67
N SER A 174 20.35 -14.31 14.62
CA SER A 174 21.71 -14.29 15.19
C SER A 174 22.02 -15.51 16.04
N ARG A 175 21.00 -16.19 16.56
CA ARG A 175 21.14 -17.41 17.36
C ARG A 175 21.35 -18.67 16.54
N VAL A 176 21.15 -18.60 15.21
CA VAL A 176 21.31 -19.73 14.30
C VAL A 176 22.68 -19.66 13.66
N PRO A 177 23.52 -20.74 13.75
CA PRO A 177 24.83 -20.76 13.10
C PRO A 177 24.78 -20.43 11.61
N MET A 178 25.84 -19.78 11.10
CA MET A 178 25.87 -19.28 9.71
C MET A 178 25.70 -20.38 8.66
N ASP A 179 26.20 -21.59 8.97
CA ASP A 179 26.21 -22.72 8.05
C ASP A 179 24.96 -23.61 8.13
N THR A 180 23.98 -23.23 8.97
CA THR A 180 22.76 -24.01 9.11
C THR A 180 21.85 -23.78 7.89
N LYS A 181 21.80 -24.78 7.02
CA LYS A 181 20.81 -24.85 5.94
C LYS A 181 19.64 -25.69 6.45
N PHE A 182 18.46 -25.10 6.47
CA PHE A 182 17.24 -25.83 6.75
C PHE A 182 16.64 -26.29 5.42
N ASP A 183 16.85 -27.52 5.09
CA ASP A 183 16.32 -28.18 3.88
C ASP A 183 15.00 -28.90 4.21
N ILE A 184 14.14 -28.22 4.98
CA ILE A 184 12.98 -28.88 5.59
C ILE A 184 11.85 -29.12 4.58
N PHE A 185 11.78 -28.33 3.49
CA PHE A 185 10.63 -28.37 2.58
C PHE A 185 10.97 -28.38 1.09
N ASP A 186 12.24 -28.51 0.71
CA ASP A 186 12.67 -28.34 -0.69
C ASP A 186 12.20 -27.01 -1.33
N VAL A 187 12.03 -25.99 -0.50
CA VAL A 187 11.46 -24.69 -0.87
C VAL A 187 12.59 -23.68 -1.08
N ASP A 188 12.80 -23.27 -2.33
CA ASP A 188 13.70 -22.15 -2.65
C ASP A 188 13.01 -20.81 -2.30
N ILE A 189 13.21 -20.38 -1.05
CA ILE A 189 12.65 -19.12 -0.52
C ILE A 189 13.00 -17.92 -1.41
N ASP A 190 14.25 -17.84 -1.88
CA ASP A 190 14.71 -16.73 -2.70
C ASP A 190 14.08 -16.72 -4.09
N ALA A 191 13.86 -17.90 -4.69
CA ALA A 191 13.15 -17.99 -5.96
C ALA A 191 11.68 -17.56 -5.83
N ILE A 192 11.01 -17.97 -4.76
CA ILE A 192 9.62 -17.58 -4.49
C ILE A 192 9.51 -16.07 -4.27
N ILE A 193 10.43 -15.48 -3.49
CA ILE A 193 10.45 -14.03 -3.24
C ILE A 193 10.65 -13.27 -4.56
N ARG A 194 11.63 -13.67 -5.39
CA ARG A 194 11.85 -13.03 -6.69
C ARG A 194 10.61 -13.09 -7.57
N ARG A 195 9.93 -14.25 -7.63
CA ARG A 195 8.69 -14.41 -8.39
C ARG A 195 7.55 -13.54 -7.84
N ALA A 196 7.41 -13.47 -6.51
CA ALA A 196 6.40 -12.63 -5.88
C ALA A 196 6.62 -11.13 -6.15
N VAL A 197 7.88 -10.68 -6.15
CA VAL A 197 8.25 -9.29 -6.49
C VAL A 197 7.91 -8.99 -7.95
N ASP A 198 8.25 -9.90 -8.89
CA ASP A 198 7.93 -9.75 -10.31
C ASP A 198 6.40 -9.69 -10.56
N LEU A 199 5.63 -10.58 -9.93
CA LEU A 199 4.16 -10.56 -10.01
C LEU A 199 3.57 -9.25 -9.47
N ARG A 200 4.07 -8.72 -8.35
CA ARG A 200 3.64 -7.44 -7.80
C ARG A 200 3.99 -6.26 -8.71
N ALA A 201 5.18 -6.26 -9.31
CA ALA A 201 5.57 -5.25 -10.28
C ALA A 201 4.63 -5.24 -11.48
N ARG A 202 4.25 -6.41 -12.00
CA ARG A 202 3.27 -6.54 -13.09
C ARG A 202 1.87 -6.05 -12.67
N LEU A 203 1.41 -6.41 -11.46
CA LEU A 203 0.13 -5.91 -10.93
C LEU A 203 0.08 -4.38 -10.88
N ALA A 204 1.21 -3.73 -10.61
CA ALA A 204 1.31 -2.27 -10.58
C ALA A 204 1.39 -1.62 -11.98
N THR A 205 2.03 -2.29 -12.95
CA THR A 205 2.36 -1.70 -14.28
C THR A 205 1.36 -2.03 -15.38
N GLU A 206 0.69 -3.19 -15.31
CA GLU A 206 -0.25 -3.63 -16.36
C GLU A 206 -1.64 -3.02 -16.15
N ILE A 207 -1.76 -1.71 -16.36
CA ILE A 207 -3.05 -1.05 -16.59
C ILE A 207 -3.13 -0.81 -18.09
N ALA A 208 -3.63 -1.80 -18.85
CA ALA A 208 -3.99 -1.58 -20.24
C ALA A 208 -5.27 -0.76 -20.29
N GLU A 209 -5.23 0.38 -20.96
CA GLU A 209 -6.34 1.36 -20.98
C GLU A 209 -7.56 0.91 -21.82
N ASP A 210 -7.43 -0.15 -22.65
CA ASP A 210 -8.38 -0.43 -23.73
C ASP A 210 -9.54 -1.38 -23.40
N ASP A 211 -9.47 -2.18 -22.31
CA ASP A 211 -10.58 -3.10 -21.94
C ASP A 211 -10.61 -3.37 -20.41
N PRO A 212 -11.44 -2.64 -19.66
CA PRO A 212 -11.53 -2.77 -18.19
C PRO A 212 -11.90 -4.18 -17.71
N ALA A 213 -12.76 -4.90 -18.43
CA ALA A 213 -13.22 -6.23 -18.02
C ALA A 213 -12.10 -7.29 -18.17
N ARG A 214 -11.33 -7.21 -19.25
CA ARG A 214 -10.16 -8.09 -19.45
C ARG A 214 -9.07 -7.82 -18.43
N ASN A 215 -8.84 -6.56 -18.09
CA ASN A 215 -7.89 -6.14 -17.08
C ASN A 215 -8.27 -6.64 -15.69
N SER A 216 -9.55 -6.58 -15.32
CA SER A 216 -10.04 -7.14 -14.07
C SER A 216 -9.76 -8.63 -13.95
N ALA A 217 -10.12 -9.41 -14.98
CA ALA A 217 -9.90 -10.85 -15.01
C ALA A 217 -8.39 -11.23 -15.02
N ALA A 218 -7.55 -10.42 -15.69
CA ALA A 218 -6.11 -10.63 -15.71
C ALA A 218 -5.49 -10.34 -14.32
N LYS A 219 -5.86 -9.22 -13.69
CA LYS A 219 -5.41 -8.87 -12.34
C LYS A 219 -5.86 -9.87 -11.29
N HIS A 220 -7.09 -10.36 -11.35
CA HIS A 220 -7.54 -11.43 -10.47
C HIS A 220 -6.71 -12.71 -10.60
N ARG A 221 -6.37 -13.12 -11.83
CA ARG A 221 -5.49 -14.27 -12.04
C ARG A 221 -4.10 -14.06 -11.48
N GLN A 222 -3.50 -12.88 -11.71
CA GLN A 222 -2.18 -12.53 -11.18
C GLN A 222 -2.17 -12.47 -9.64
N LEU A 223 -3.21 -11.90 -9.03
CA LEU A 223 -3.37 -11.86 -7.59
C LEU A 223 -3.53 -13.27 -7.01
N HIS A 224 -4.32 -14.12 -7.66
CA HIS A 224 -4.47 -15.50 -7.27
C HIS A 224 -3.14 -16.28 -7.37
N GLU A 225 -2.39 -16.09 -8.47
CA GLU A 225 -1.05 -16.67 -8.64
C GLU A 225 -0.09 -16.17 -7.55
N LEU A 226 -0.09 -14.88 -7.24
CA LEU A 226 0.71 -14.31 -6.16
C LEU A 226 0.37 -14.95 -4.81
N HIS A 227 -0.91 -15.13 -4.50
CA HIS A 227 -1.36 -15.79 -3.28
C HIS A 227 -0.92 -17.25 -3.21
N GLN A 228 -1.00 -17.99 -4.33
CA GLN A 228 -0.54 -19.39 -4.40
C GLN A 228 0.98 -19.48 -4.20
N VAL A 229 1.75 -18.67 -4.93
CA VAL A 229 3.22 -18.66 -4.86
C VAL A 229 3.72 -18.30 -3.44
N THR A 230 3.00 -17.44 -2.72
CA THR A 230 3.39 -17.00 -1.38
C THR A 230 2.75 -17.81 -0.24
N ALA A 231 1.88 -18.79 -0.54
CA ALA A 231 1.15 -19.53 0.50
C ALA A 231 2.09 -20.29 1.45
N ASP A 232 3.06 -21.01 0.92
CA ASP A 232 4.03 -21.76 1.71
C ASP A 232 4.90 -20.83 2.56
N LEU A 233 5.35 -19.70 2.00
CA LEU A 233 6.11 -18.71 2.76
C LEU A 233 5.33 -18.08 3.91
N ARG A 234 4.03 -17.85 3.72
CA ARG A 234 3.15 -17.36 4.81
C ARG A 234 3.05 -18.39 5.92
N GLN A 235 2.84 -19.66 5.57
CA GLN A 235 2.76 -20.72 6.56
C GLN A 235 4.07 -20.90 7.34
N ILE A 236 5.21 -20.81 6.66
CA ILE A 236 6.54 -20.85 7.29
C ILE A 236 6.71 -19.63 8.21
N ALA A 237 6.36 -18.43 7.74
CA ALA A 237 6.44 -17.21 8.54
C ALA A 237 5.58 -17.28 9.81
N ASP A 238 4.33 -17.75 9.70
CA ASP A 238 3.44 -17.95 10.83
C ASP A 238 4.02 -18.95 11.85
N GLY A 239 4.64 -20.02 11.36
CA GLY A 239 5.35 -20.99 12.20
C GLY A 239 6.54 -20.39 12.95
N VAL A 240 7.35 -19.56 12.29
CA VAL A 240 8.49 -18.85 12.91
C VAL A 240 8.01 -17.86 13.98
N ILE A 241 6.93 -17.12 13.70
CA ILE A 241 6.34 -16.18 14.67
C ILE A 241 5.80 -16.94 15.87
N ALA A 242 5.00 -18.00 15.63
CA ALA A 242 4.42 -18.81 16.71
C ALA A 242 5.48 -19.48 17.60
N ALA A 243 6.62 -19.87 17.04
CA ALA A 243 7.73 -20.44 17.81
C ALA A 243 8.55 -19.39 18.58
N GLY A 244 8.42 -18.11 18.20
CA GLY A 244 9.14 -16.99 18.85
C GLY A 244 8.34 -16.29 19.95
N LEU A 245 7.05 -16.58 20.06
CA LEU A 245 6.15 -16.06 21.10
C LEU A 245 6.15 -16.95 22.34
#